data_132cf105772c744f85e7cde15f6274a2
#
_entry.id   132cf105772c744f85e7cde15f6274a2
#
_cell.length_a   1.000
_cell.length_b   1.000
_cell.length_c   1.000
_cell.angle_alpha   90.00
_cell.angle_beta   90.00
_cell.angle_gamma   90.00
#
_symmetry.space_group_name_H-M   'P 1'
#
loop_
_entity.id
_entity.type
_entity.pdbx_description
1 polymer ?
#
loop_
_entity_poly.entity_id
_entity_poly.type
_entity_poly.pdbx_seq_one_letter_code
_entity_poly.pdbx_strand_id
1 'polypeptide(L)'
;MFRGNPCRTGVYEGAGVPKLTGVKWKFHTNGYVISSPAVTGGTAYVGSTDGNLYAVDLQAGTQKWKFKTDARVVSSPAVEGGIVYFGSYDGKFYAVDAASGQLKWKFATPGERRFAARHLHGSLPEGETMPDPFDCFLSSPVVSGGNVYFGSGDGNVYALDAASGKLNWKFQTGDVVHASPAIAGGTLFVGSWDSYSYALDAATGKEKWRFKTGEDHEIYNQVGIQSSAAVADGMVYFGCRDSNLYALDARTGEKKWAYNNKGSWVIVSPAVKDGKLYFATSDSAMFHAVDAKSGAEIFSLKLTWPMFASPAIAGDFLYQASHDGKLRAIDLKTQKTAWEFQTEGSQQNLAAFSKPDGTPKYAAAFTENFYENMVIGVNKLYAVGMIFSSPVVAGDVIYFGSMDGNLYAIN
;
A
#
# COMPACT_ATOMS: atom_id res chain seq x y z
N MET A 1 -2.02 -12.41 -3.17
CA MET A 1 -2.43 -11.05 -3.62
C MET A 1 -2.17 -10.04 -2.49
N PHE A 2 -2.13 -8.76 -2.80
CA PHE A 2 -1.94 -7.68 -1.82
C PHE A 2 -2.97 -7.77 -0.68
N ARG A 3 -2.51 -7.70 0.59
CA ARG A 3 -3.30 -7.81 1.82
C ARG A 3 -4.00 -9.16 2.04
N GLY A 4 -3.46 -10.23 1.48
CA GLY A 4 -3.81 -11.62 1.77
C GLY A 4 -5.02 -12.17 1.01
N ASN A 5 -6.12 -11.44 0.88
CA ASN A 5 -7.37 -11.91 0.30
C ASN A 5 -8.10 -10.81 -0.50
N PRO A 6 -9.16 -11.15 -1.27
CA PRO A 6 -9.92 -10.16 -2.06
C PRO A 6 -10.59 -9.06 -1.23
N CYS A 7 -10.97 -9.33 0.01
CA CYS A 7 -11.54 -8.36 0.95
C CYS A 7 -10.47 -7.46 1.59
N ARG A 8 -9.18 -7.73 1.35
CA ARG A 8 -8.00 -6.99 1.84
C ARG A 8 -7.95 -6.80 3.35
N THR A 9 -8.33 -7.81 4.11
CA THR A 9 -8.36 -7.74 5.58
C THR A 9 -6.99 -7.60 6.24
N GLY A 10 -5.89 -7.90 5.52
CA GLY A 10 -4.53 -7.84 6.05
C GLY A 10 -4.21 -8.94 7.05
N VAL A 11 -5.02 -10.01 7.07
CA VAL A 11 -4.84 -11.17 7.95
C VAL A 11 -4.27 -12.33 7.13
N TYR A 12 -3.26 -12.96 7.70
CA TYR A 12 -2.56 -14.12 7.14
C TYR A 12 -2.71 -15.32 8.06
N GLU A 13 -2.68 -16.51 7.48
CA GLU A 13 -2.74 -17.77 8.21
C GLU A 13 -1.45 -18.04 9.00
N GLY A 14 -1.57 -18.78 10.12
CA GLY A 14 -0.46 -19.20 10.95
C GLY A 14 -0.36 -18.47 12.27
N ALA A 15 0.59 -18.91 13.10
CA ALA A 15 0.81 -18.38 14.45
C ALA A 15 1.54 -17.02 14.47
N GLY A 16 2.08 -16.60 13.31
CA GLY A 16 2.97 -15.45 13.22
C GLY A 16 4.40 -15.75 13.69
N VAL A 17 5.19 -14.68 13.87
CA VAL A 17 6.61 -14.74 14.30
C VAL A 17 6.73 -14.05 15.66
N PRO A 18 6.57 -14.80 16.78
CA PRO A 18 6.56 -14.23 18.12
C PRO A 18 7.94 -13.75 18.59
N LYS A 19 9.01 -14.29 18.00
CA LYS A 19 10.40 -13.96 18.34
C LYS A 19 11.19 -13.86 17.03
N LEU A 20 11.89 -12.75 16.86
CA LEU A 20 12.79 -12.57 15.74
C LEU A 20 14.06 -13.41 15.93
N THR A 21 14.39 -14.26 14.96
CA THR A 21 15.63 -15.04 14.96
C THR A 21 16.68 -14.44 14.01
N GLY A 22 16.24 -13.68 12.99
CA GLY A 22 17.13 -12.94 12.11
C GLY A 22 16.68 -12.87 10.65
N VAL A 23 17.63 -12.55 9.79
CA VAL A 23 17.44 -12.54 8.34
C VAL A 23 17.66 -13.96 7.82
N LYS A 24 16.62 -14.53 7.22
CA LYS A 24 16.72 -15.83 6.54
C LYS A 24 17.45 -15.68 5.22
N TRP A 25 17.06 -14.67 4.45
CA TRP A 25 17.73 -14.23 3.25
C TRP A 25 17.30 -12.80 2.88
N LYS A 26 18.06 -12.16 2.01
CA LYS A 26 17.70 -10.92 1.32
C LYS A 26 18.01 -11.08 -0.16
N PHE A 27 17.16 -10.47 -0.98
CA PHE A 27 17.32 -10.41 -2.43
C PHE A 27 17.43 -8.95 -2.86
N HIS A 28 18.56 -8.59 -3.47
CA HIS A 28 18.84 -7.21 -3.91
C HIS A 28 18.37 -6.96 -5.33
N THR A 29 17.68 -5.82 -5.55
CA THR A 29 17.30 -5.28 -6.86
C THR A 29 18.10 -4.01 -7.15
N ASN A 30 18.12 -3.54 -8.42
CA ASN A 30 18.81 -2.29 -8.78
C ASN A 30 17.94 -1.03 -8.56
N GLY A 31 16.86 -1.14 -7.81
CA GLY A 31 15.94 -0.07 -7.50
C GLY A 31 15.28 -0.27 -6.14
N TYR A 32 14.40 0.63 -5.77
CA TYR A 32 13.62 0.53 -4.53
C TYR A 32 12.55 -0.56 -4.65
N VAL A 33 12.29 -1.27 -3.54
CA VAL A 33 11.24 -2.28 -3.46
C VAL A 33 10.06 -1.71 -2.65
N ILE A 34 9.20 -0.94 -3.33
CA ILE A 34 7.97 -0.34 -2.77
C ILE A 34 6.82 -1.35 -2.81
N SER A 35 6.79 -2.17 -3.85
CA SER A 35 5.81 -3.24 -4.04
C SER A 35 5.77 -4.18 -2.84
N SER A 36 4.57 -4.55 -2.38
CA SER A 36 4.41 -5.61 -1.40
C SER A 36 4.48 -6.98 -2.10
N PRO A 37 5.20 -7.96 -1.56
CA PRO A 37 5.35 -9.24 -2.23
C PRO A 37 4.04 -10.04 -2.26
N ALA A 38 3.84 -10.82 -3.32
CA ALA A 38 2.86 -11.91 -3.33
C ALA A 38 3.61 -13.23 -3.14
N VAL A 39 3.24 -14.00 -2.13
CA VAL A 39 3.92 -15.26 -1.75
C VAL A 39 2.98 -16.43 -2.01
N THR A 40 3.39 -17.35 -2.88
CA THR A 40 2.63 -18.57 -3.19
C THR A 40 3.51 -19.58 -3.94
N GLY A 41 3.22 -20.88 -3.82
CA GLY A 41 3.89 -21.94 -4.59
C GLY A 41 5.41 -21.95 -4.46
N GLY A 42 5.96 -21.66 -3.28
CA GLY A 42 7.41 -21.60 -3.06
C GLY A 42 8.11 -20.42 -3.74
N THR A 43 7.36 -19.36 -4.10
CA THR A 43 7.89 -18.19 -4.81
C THR A 43 7.34 -16.90 -4.22
N ALA A 44 8.20 -15.88 -4.06
CA ALA A 44 7.81 -14.49 -3.82
C ALA A 44 7.90 -13.73 -5.15
N TYR A 45 6.82 -13.01 -5.50
CA TYR A 45 6.75 -12.13 -6.65
C TYR A 45 6.74 -10.68 -6.17
N VAL A 46 7.64 -9.85 -6.68
CA VAL A 46 7.76 -8.45 -6.22
C VAL A 46 8.21 -7.54 -7.35
N GLY A 47 7.64 -6.34 -7.40
CA GLY A 47 8.04 -5.28 -8.31
C GLY A 47 9.16 -4.42 -7.73
N SER A 48 9.96 -3.83 -8.61
CA SER A 48 11.03 -2.88 -8.25
C SER A 48 10.98 -1.63 -9.13
N THR A 49 11.48 -0.52 -8.59
CA THR A 49 11.58 0.72 -9.35
C THR A 49 12.63 0.66 -10.47
N ASP A 50 13.43 -0.41 -10.53
CA ASP A 50 14.31 -0.68 -11.67
C ASP A 50 13.56 -1.15 -12.92
N GLY A 51 12.22 -1.27 -12.84
CA GLY A 51 11.33 -1.64 -13.95
C GLY A 51 11.20 -3.14 -14.15
N ASN A 52 11.55 -3.96 -13.18
CA ASN A 52 11.33 -5.40 -13.26
C ASN A 52 10.30 -5.89 -12.23
N LEU A 53 9.55 -6.92 -12.63
CA LEU A 53 8.92 -7.86 -11.71
C LEU A 53 9.88 -9.03 -11.51
N TYR A 54 10.14 -9.39 -10.28
CA TYR A 54 11.01 -10.52 -9.91
C TYR A 54 10.20 -11.67 -9.31
N ALA A 55 10.60 -12.90 -9.64
CA ALA A 55 10.22 -14.11 -8.94
C ALA A 55 11.42 -14.65 -8.19
N VAL A 56 11.29 -14.76 -6.88
CA VAL A 56 12.37 -15.16 -5.96
C VAL A 56 11.98 -16.46 -5.26
N ASP A 57 12.89 -17.41 -5.21
CA ASP A 57 12.71 -18.67 -4.50
C ASP A 57 12.62 -18.41 -2.99
N LEU A 58 11.58 -18.94 -2.34
CA LEU A 58 11.34 -18.70 -0.90
C LEU A 58 12.35 -19.40 0.01
N GLN A 59 12.94 -20.49 -0.44
CA GLN A 59 13.91 -21.25 0.34
C GLN A 59 15.32 -20.65 0.22
N ALA A 60 15.73 -20.41 -1.02
CA ALA A 60 17.10 -20.00 -1.32
C ALA A 60 17.30 -18.47 -1.35
N GLY A 61 16.22 -17.68 -1.52
CA GLY A 61 16.32 -16.22 -1.71
C GLY A 61 16.95 -15.83 -3.05
N THR A 62 16.95 -16.74 -4.04
CA THR A 62 17.57 -16.51 -5.36
C THR A 62 16.52 -16.21 -6.42
N GLN A 63 16.93 -15.46 -7.46
CA GLN A 63 16.06 -15.19 -8.60
C GLN A 63 15.73 -16.45 -9.38
N LYS A 64 14.43 -16.77 -9.53
CA LYS A 64 13.93 -17.78 -10.48
C LYS A 64 13.87 -17.19 -11.89
N TRP A 65 13.23 -16.04 -12.02
CA TRP A 65 13.11 -15.28 -13.25
C TRP A 65 12.84 -13.80 -12.95
N LYS A 66 12.95 -12.96 -13.96
CA LYS A 66 12.48 -11.56 -13.94
C LYS A 66 11.81 -11.20 -15.24
N PHE A 67 10.85 -10.29 -15.18
CA PHE A 67 10.16 -9.72 -16.34
C PHE A 67 10.39 -8.21 -16.39
N LYS A 68 10.92 -7.69 -17.52
CA LYS A 68 11.22 -6.27 -17.72
C LYS A 68 10.03 -5.53 -18.31
N THR A 69 9.70 -4.36 -17.74
CA THR A 69 8.79 -3.36 -18.28
C THR A 69 9.54 -2.09 -18.66
N ASP A 70 8.86 -1.12 -19.32
CA ASP A 70 9.50 0.11 -19.81
C ASP A 70 9.60 1.19 -18.71
N ALA A 71 9.00 0.97 -17.52
CA ALA A 71 9.07 1.88 -16.36
C ALA A 71 9.05 1.11 -15.03
N ARG A 72 9.08 1.83 -13.91
CA ARG A 72 9.08 1.25 -12.55
C ARG A 72 7.83 0.42 -12.28
N VAL A 73 8.00 -0.69 -11.53
CA VAL A 73 6.93 -1.57 -11.07
C VAL A 73 6.76 -1.39 -9.56
N VAL A 74 5.77 -0.62 -9.16
CA VAL A 74 5.45 -0.37 -7.74
C VAL A 74 4.10 -0.96 -7.32
N SER A 75 3.30 -1.42 -8.27
CA SER A 75 2.10 -2.23 -8.02
C SER A 75 2.48 -3.54 -7.33
N SER A 76 1.75 -3.91 -6.29
CA SER A 76 1.92 -5.22 -5.64
C SER A 76 1.22 -6.29 -6.47
N PRO A 77 1.91 -7.38 -6.86
CA PRO A 77 1.34 -8.35 -7.77
C PRO A 77 0.23 -9.19 -7.13
N ALA A 78 -0.71 -9.66 -7.94
CA ALA A 78 -1.65 -10.71 -7.60
C ALA A 78 -1.31 -11.99 -8.36
N VAL A 79 -1.47 -13.14 -7.72
CA VAL A 79 -1.23 -14.46 -8.34
C VAL A 79 -2.50 -15.28 -8.23
N GLU A 80 -2.99 -15.76 -9.37
CA GLU A 80 -4.18 -16.61 -9.46
C GLU A 80 -4.05 -17.53 -10.67
N GLY A 81 -4.41 -18.80 -10.53
CA GLY A 81 -4.43 -19.75 -11.66
C GLY A 81 -3.09 -19.91 -12.40
N GLY A 82 -1.95 -19.75 -11.71
CA GLY A 82 -0.62 -19.82 -12.33
C GLY A 82 -0.23 -18.57 -13.14
N ILE A 83 -0.92 -17.46 -12.98
CA ILE A 83 -0.65 -16.19 -13.65
C ILE A 83 -0.36 -15.12 -12.60
N VAL A 84 0.65 -14.28 -12.87
CA VAL A 84 0.99 -13.09 -12.07
C VAL A 84 0.49 -11.86 -12.80
N TYR A 85 -0.32 -11.03 -12.11
CA TYR A 85 -0.92 -9.80 -12.62
C TYR A 85 -0.31 -8.60 -11.92
N PHE A 86 0.07 -7.55 -12.66
CA PHE A 86 0.65 -6.32 -12.07
C PHE A 86 0.59 -5.13 -13.03
N GLY A 87 0.59 -3.93 -12.47
CA GLY A 87 0.68 -2.67 -13.22
C GLY A 87 2.10 -2.12 -13.24
N SER A 88 2.43 -1.33 -14.25
CA SER A 88 3.69 -0.59 -14.38
C SER A 88 3.41 0.88 -14.71
N TYR A 89 4.32 1.76 -14.29
CA TYR A 89 4.29 3.19 -14.65
C TYR A 89 4.47 3.46 -16.16
N ASP A 90 4.72 2.43 -16.98
CA ASP A 90 4.70 2.55 -18.44
C ASP A 90 3.27 2.61 -19.03
N GLY A 91 2.25 2.67 -18.16
CA GLY A 91 0.84 2.71 -18.55
C GLY A 91 0.31 1.37 -19.06
N LYS A 92 0.98 0.27 -18.73
CA LYS A 92 0.51 -1.06 -19.12
C LYS A 92 0.24 -1.93 -17.89
N PHE A 93 -0.78 -2.75 -18.02
CA PHE A 93 -1.10 -3.82 -17.10
C PHE A 93 -0.70 -5.16 -17.73
N TYR A 94 -0.03 -6.01 -16.96
CA TYR A 94 0.61 -7.23 -17.45
C TYR A 94 0.06 -8.48 -16.77
N ALA A 95 0.00 -9.57 -17.52
CA ALA A 95 -0.17 -10.93 -17.04
C ALA A 95 0.97 -11.79 -17.56
N VAL A 96 1.72 -12.41 -16.64
CA VAL A 96 2.83 -13.29 -16.97
C VAL A 96 2.64 -14.65 -16.33
N ASP A 97 3.20 -15.68 -16.94
CA ASP A 97 3.19 -17.04 -16.40
C ASP A 97 4.00 -17.10 -15.09
N ALA A 98 3.42 -17.60 -14.03
CA ALA A 98 4.02 -17.61 -12.71
C ALA A 98 5.27 -18.49 -12.61
N ALA A 99 5.36 -19.58 -13.40
CA ALA A 99 6.48 -20.50 -13.38
C ALA A 99 7.67 -20.00 -14.20
N SER A 100 7.40 -19.40 -15.38
CA SER A 100 8.43 -19.05 -16.37
C SER A 100 8.69 -17.55 -16.53
N GLY A 101 7.78 -16.68 -16.06
CA GLY A 101 7.83 -15.25 -16.30
C GLY A 101 7.50 -14.83 -17.75
N GLN A 102 7.05 -15.76 -18.60
CA GLN A 102 6.68 -15.42 -19.97
C GLN A 102 5.41 -14.59 -20.04
N LEU A 103 5.38 -13.59 -20.92
CA LEU A 103 4.20 -12.76 -21.15
C LEU A 103 3.05 -13.61 -21.70
N LYS A 104 1.89 -13.56 -21.02
CA LYS A 104 0.63 -14.13 -21.53
C LYS A 104 -0.16 -13.09 -22.29
N TRP A 105 -0.36 -11.94 -21.69
CA TRP A 105 -1.00 -10.79 -22.30
C TRP A 105 -0.61 -9.48 -21.60
N LYS A 106 -0.84 -8.36 -22.27
CA LYS A 106 -0.74 -7.02 -21.70
C LYS A 106 -1.88 -6.15 -22.20
N PHE A 107 -2.31 -5.21 -21.36
CA PHE A 107 -3.35 -4.23 -21.65
C PHE A 107 -2.76 -2.83 -21.48
N ALA A 108 -2.93 -1.95 -22.48
CA ALA A 108 -2.48 -0.56 -22.40
C ALA A 108 -3.61 0.33 -21.88
N THR A 109 -3.35 1.14 -20.86
CA THR A 109 -4.19 2.25 -20.45
C THR A 109 -3.76 3.52 -21.21
N PRO A 110 -4.53 4.63 -21.15
CA PRO A 110 -4.08 5.94 -21.68
C PRO A 110 -2.79 6.48 -21.06
N GLY A 111 -2.32 5.91 -19.97
CA GLY A 111 -1.07 6.25 -19.28
C GLY A 111 -1.22 6.37 -17.77
N GLU A 112 -0.09 6.28 -17.07
CA GLU A 112 -0.02 6.46 -15.63
C GLU A 112 0.48 7.87 -15.31
N ARG A 113 -0.20 8.56 -14.39
CA ARG A 113 0.23 9.84 -13.85
C ARG A 113 0.06 9.85 -12.32
N ARG A 114 0.79 10.71 -11.64
CA ARG A 114 0.54 11.02 -10.25
C ARG A 114 -0.61 12.03 -10.13
N PHE A 115 -1.24 12.08 -8.97
CA PHE A 115 -2.05 13.23 -8.59
C PHE A 115 -1.20 14.50 -8.69
N ALA A 116 -1.78 15.58 -9.21
CA ALA A 116 -1.09 16.85 -9.37
C ALA A 116 -2.05 18.01 -9.13
N ALA A 117 -1.58 19.03 -8.41
CA ALA A 117 -2.34 20.23 -8.11
C ALA A 117 -1.45 21.47 -8.12
N ARG A 118 -2.07 22.64 -8.20
CA ARG A 118 -1.40 23.94 -7.99
C ARG A 118 -1.18 24.15 -6.50
N HIS A 119 -0.07 24.83 -6.15
CA HIS A 119 0.26 25.13 -4.75
C HIS A 119 0.25 23.89 -3.82
N LEU A 120 0.59 22.74 -4.38
CA LEU A 120 0.54 21.44 -3.69
C LEU A 120 1.42 21.46 -2.43
N HIS A 121 0.85 21.13 -1.27
CA HIS A 121 1.52 21.17 0.05
C HIS A 121 2.13 22.55 0.39
N GLY A 122 1.55 23.62 -0.13
CA GLY A 122 2.11 24.98 0.04
C GLY A 122 3.37 25.24 -0.78
N SER A 123 3.64 24.44 -1.83
CA SER A 123 4.80 24.60 -2.70
C SER A 123 4.75 25.87 -3.53
N LEU A 124 5.93 26.36 -3.93
CA LEU A 124 6.10 27.52 -4.80
C LEU A 124 6.72 27.08 -6.15
N PRO A 125 6.41 27.80 -7.25
CA PRO A 125 5.43 28.89 -7.36
C PRO A 125 3.99 28.39 -7.33
N GLU A 126 3.09 29.14 -6.70
CA GLU A 126 1.67 28.75 -6.48
C GLU A 126 0.88 28.48 -7.78
N GLY A 127 1.28 29.11 -8.87
CA GLY A 127 0.61 29.02 -10.18
C GLY A 127 0.89 27.72 -10.94
N GLU A 128 1.92 26.97 -10.58
CA GLU A 128 2.32 25.77 -11.29
C GLU A 128 1.63 24.51 -10.74
N THR A 129 1.26 23.62 -11.66
CA THR A 129 0.71 22.31 -11.32
C THR A 129 1.85 21.33 -11.13
N MET A 130 1.96 20.74 -9.95
CA MET A 130 3.06 19.86 -9.56
C MET A 130 2.55 18.48 -9.18
N PRO A 131 3.22 17.38 -9.62
CA PRO A 131 2.87 16.03 -9.19
C PRO A 131 3.18 15.81 -7.70
N ASP A 132 2.29 15.13 -6.98
CA ASP A 132 2.50 14.84 -5.57
C ASP A 132 3.67 13.86 -5.36
N PRO A 133 4.73 14.24 -4.61
CA PRO A 133 5.87 13.38 -4.33
C PRO A 133 5.51 12.18 -3.45
N PHE A 134 4.42 12.26 -2.68
CA PHE A 134 3.92 11.21 -1.81
C PHE A 134 2.90 10.28 -2.50
N ASP A 135 2.49 10.57 -3.74
CA ASP A 135 1.76 9.64 -4.59
C ASP A 135 2.73 8.67 -5.26
N CYS A 136 3.25 7.75 -4.47
CA CYS A 136 4.32 6.81 -4.87
C CYS A 136 3.83 5.38 -5.12
N PHE A 137 2.56 5.09 -4.86
CA PHE A 137 1.94 3.78 -5.08
C PHE A 137 1.23 3.72 -6.43
N LEU A 138 1.08 2.50 -6.96
CA LEU A 138 0.10 2.16 -7.99
C LEU A 138 -0.93 1.21 -7.41
N SER A 139 -2.12 1.23 -8.00
CA SER A 139 -3.16 0.27 -7.67
C SER A 139 -2.65 -1.17 -7.84
N SER A 140 -2.85 -1.97 -6.81
CA SER A 140 -2.53 -3.40 -6.83
C SER A 140 -3.77 -4.19 -7.21
N PRO A 141 -3.68 -5.14 -8.16
CA PRO A 141 -4.84 -5.85 -8.68
C PRO A 141 -5.48 -6.76 -7.65
N VAL A 142 -6.78 -7.00 -7.85
CA VAL A 142 -7.51 -8.10 -7.23
C VAL A 142 -8.10 -8.99 -8.32
N VAL A 143 -7.99 -10.32 -8.14
CA VAL A 143 -8.56 -11.31 -9.06
C VAL A 143 -9.75 -11.96 -8.38
N SER A 144 -10.87 -12.02 -9.07
CA SER A 144 -12.09 -12.65 -8.56
C SER A 144 -13.05 -12.98 -9.71
N GLY A 145 -13.66 -14.17 -9.68
CA GLY A 145 -14.68 -14.59 -10.64
C GLY A 145 -14.21 -14.58 -12.10
N GLY A 146 -12.94 -14.92 -12.36
CA GLY A 146 -12.35 -14.93 -13.69
C GLY A 146 -11.99 -13.54 -14.23
N ASN A 147 -12.11 -12.49 -13.43
CA ASN A 147 -11.74 -11.12 -13.79
C ASN A 147 -10.57 -10.64 -12.94
N VAL A 148 -9.78 -9.72 -13.50
CA VAL A 148 -8.80 -8.92 -12.78
C VAL A 148 -9.22 -7.46 -12.77
N TYR A 149 -9.18 -6.83 -11.60
CA TYR A 149 -9.61 -5.45 -11.38
C TYR A 149 -8.45 -4.61 -10.85
N PHE A 150 -8.31 -3.39 -11.37
CA PHE A 150 -7.28 -2.44 -10.93
C PHE A 150 -7.70 -1.00 -11.21
N GLY A 151 -7.13 -0.07 -10.48
CA GLY A 151 -7.20 1.36 -10.77
C GLY A 151 -6.00 1.82 -11.58
N SER A 152 -6.10 2.98 -12.22
CA SER A 152 -5.04 3.56 -13.04
C SER A 152 -4.92 5.07 -12.82
N GLY A 153 -3.72 5.61 -13.07
CA GLY A 153 -3.44 7.03 -13.05
C GLY A 153 -4.18 7.83 -14.12
N ASP A 154 -4.83 7.17 -15.07
CA ASP A 154 -5.72 7.83 -16.04
C ASP A 154 -7.12 8.16 -15.47
N GLY A 155 -7.36 7.79 -14.21
CA GLY A 155 -8.63 8.02 -13.50
C GLY A 155 -9.69 6.96 -13.74
N ASN A 156 -9.36 5.82 -14.34
CA ASN A 156 -10.31 4.72 -14.52
C ASN A 156 -10.06 3.57 -13.55
N VAL A 157 -11.14 2.88 -13.23
CA VAL A 157 -11.15 1.52 -12.70
C VAL A 157 -11.42 0.56 -13.85
N TYR A 158 -10.62 -0.48 -13.97
CA TYR A 158 -10.70 -1.46 -15.05
C TYR A 158 -11.09 -2.84 -14.53
N ALA A 159 -11.89 -3.57 -15.33
CA ALA A 159 -12.10 -5.01 -15.20
C ALA A 159 -11.72 -5.68 -16.51
N LEU A 160 -10.76 -6.57 -16.47
CA LEU A 160 -10.33 -7.37 -17.61
C LEU A 160 -10.66 -8.85 -17.36
N ASP A 161 -10.94 -9.59 -18.41
CA ASP A 161 -10.92 -11.05 -18.37
C ASP A 161 -9.51 -11.53 -17.99
N ALA A 162 -9.39 -12.28 -16.91
CA ALA A 162 -8.10 -12.66 -16.34
C ALA A 162 -7.28 -13.58 -17.27
N ALA A 163 -7.92 -14.38 -18.10
CA ALA A 163 -7.23 -15.32 -18.99
C ALA A 163 -6.73 -14.65 -20.28
N SER A 164 -7.49 -13.71 -20.84
CA SER A 164 -7.21 -13.11 -22.16
C SER A 164 -6.77 -11.66 -22.12
N GLY A 165 -6.98 -10.94 -21.01
CA GLY A 165 -6.73 -9.49 -20.92
C GLY A 165 -7.75 -8.64 -21.67
N LYS A 166 -8.86 -9.21 -22.16
CA LYS A 166 -9.93 -8.48 -22.83
C LYS A 166 -10.64 -7.56 -21.83
N LEU A 167 -10.89 -6.31 -22.24
CA LEU A 167 -11.67 -5.35 -21.46
C LEU A 167 -13.13 -5.82 -21.34
N ASN A 168 -13.60 -6.01 -20.12
CA ASN A 168 -15.02 -6.28 -19.83
C ASN A 168 -15.76 -4.97 -19.58
N TRP A 169 -15.21 -4.13 -18.70
CA TRP A 169 -15.75 -2.81 -18.44
C TRP A 169 -14.66 -1.88 -17.87
N LYS A 170 -14.90 -0.58 -17.94
CA LYS A 170 -14.17 0.46 -17.22
C LYS A 170 -15.14 1.48 -16.61
N PHE A 171 -14.74 2.07 -15.48
CA PHE A 171 -15.49 3.11 -14.80
C PHE A 171 -14.58 4.32 -14.61
N GLN A 172 -15.03 5.49 -15.05
CA GLN A 172 -14.29 6.76 -14.92
C GLN A 172 -14.61 7.44 -13.60
N THR A 173 -13.57 7.76 -12.80
CA THR A 173 -13.63 8.63 -11.63
C THR A 173 -13.21 10.05 -11.98
N GLY A 174 -13.25 10.98 -11.01
CA GLY A 174 -12.85 12.36 -11.23
C GLY A 174 -11.34 12.60 -11.28
N ASP A 175 -10.51 11.68 -10.73
CA ASP A 175 -9.05 11.79 -10.70
C ASP A 175 -8.39 10.41 -10.61
N VAL A 176 -7.07 10.38 -10.43
CA VAL A 176 -6.21 9.20 -10.31
C VAL A 176 -6.79 8.13 -9.35
N VAL A 177 -6.67 6.85 -9.71
CA VAL A 177 -7.10 5.72 -8.89
C VAL A 177 -5.88 4.86 -8.54
N HIS A 178 -5.15 5.22 -7.49
CA HIS A 178 -4.00 4.47 -6.97
C HIS A 178 -4.34 3.58 -5.77
N ALA A 179 -5.50 3.81 -5.12
CA ALA A 179 -6.03 2.85 -4.16
C ALA A 179 -6.30 1.50 -4.84
N SER A 180 -5.99 0.42 -4.14
CA SER A 180 -6.20 -0.92 -4.68
C SER A 180 -7.63 -1.39 -4.39
N PRO A 181 -8.38 -1.90 -5.39
CA PRO A 181 -9.77 -2.31 -5.19
C PRO A 181 -9.87 -3.54 -4.27
N ALA A 182 -10.89 -3.57 -3.42
CA ALA A 182 -11.32 -4.73 -2.65
C ALA A 182 -12.63 -5.29 -3.21
N ILE A 183 -12.87 -6.59 -3.08
CA ILE A 183 -14.10 -7.24 -3.55
C ILE A 183 -14.73 -8.05 -2.43
N ALA A 184 -16.04 -7.83 -2.22
CA ALA A 184 -16.86 -8.63 -1.34
C ALA A 184 -18.31 -8.71 -1.88
N GLY A 185 -18.92 -9.88 -1.86
CA GLY A 185 -20.33 -10.06 -2.24
C GLY A 185 -20.67 -9.53 -3.65
N GLY A 186 -19.78 -9.66 -4.63
CA GLY A 186 -20.00 -9.14 -5.99
C GLY A 186 -19.95 -7.61 -6.10
N THR A 187 -19.43 -6.93 -5.09
CA THR A 187 -19.22 -5.47 -5.08
C THR A 187 -17.73 -5.17 -4.99
N LEU A 188 -17.26 -4.27 -5.85
CA LEU A 188 -15.91 -3.75 -5.86
C LEU A 188 -15.90 -2.39 -5.15
N PHE A 189 -14.98 -2.22 -4.20
CA PHE A 189 -14.80 -0.99 -3.43
C PHE A 189 -13.44 -0.39 -3.74
N VAL A 190 -13.40 0.91 -4.06
CA VAL A 190 -12.16 1.60 -4.44
C VAL A 190 -12.22 3.09 -4.11
N GLY A 191 -11.11 3.65 -3.63
CA GLY A 191 -10.94 5.08 -3.44
C GLY A 191 -10.27 5.74 -4.63
N SER A 192 -10.52 7.04 -4.82
CA SER A 192 -9.89 7.87 -5.85
C SER A 192 -9.33 9.16 -5.23
N TRP A 193 -8.41 9.80 -5.93
CA TRP A 193 -7.90 11.11 -5.57
C TRP A 193 -8.92 12.25 -5.75
N ASP A 194 -10.06 11.99 -6.38
CA ASP A 194 -11.22 12.91 -6.40
C ASP A 194 -11.97 12.98 -5.05
N SER A 195 -11.42 12.35 -4.00
CA SER A 195 -11.98 12.28 -2.65
C SER A 195 -13.32 11.51 -2.56
N TYR A 196 -13.60 10.62 -3.52
CA TYR A 196 -14.71 9.69 -3.43
C TYR A 196 -14.25 8.25 -3.18
N SER A 197 -14.97 7.55 -2.31
CA SER A 197 -14.98 6.10 -2.23
C SER A 197 -16.16 5.57 -3.02
N TYR A 198 -15.91 4.66 -3.95
CA TYR A 198 -16.90 4.08 -4.86
C TYR A 198 -17.19 2.62 -4.54
N ALA A 199 -18.45 2.23 -4.64
CA ALA A 199 -18.88 0.84 -4.72
C ALA A 199 -19.46 0.57 -6.09
N LEU A 200 -18.85 -0.36 -6.82
CA LEU A 200 -19.25 -0.74 -8.17
C LEU A 200 -19.73 -2.19 -8.19
N ASP A 201 -20.69 -2.49 -9.03
CA ASP A 201 -21.04 -3.87 -9.33
C ASP A 201 -19.86 -4.54 -10.06
N ALA A 202 -19.29 -5.58 -9.49
CA ALA A 202 -18.07 -6.19 -10.01
C ALA A 202 -18.25 -6.83 -11.41
N ALA A 203 -19.47 -7.28 -11.76
CA ALA A 203 -19.74 -7.88 -13.07
C ALA A 203 -19.93 -6.85 -14.17
N THR A 204 -20.52 -5.68 -13.85
CA THR A 204 -20.98 -4.72 -14.86
C THR A 204 -20.26 -3.37 -14.82
N GLY A 205 -19.55 -3.07 -13.74
CA GLY A 205 -18.92 -1.76 -13.48
C GLY A 205 -19.92 -0.65 -13.13
N LYS A 206 -21.20 -0.95 -12.96
CA LYS A 206 -22.19 0.06 -12.59
C LYS A 206 -21.99 0.52 -11.16
N GLU A 207 -22.04 1.85 -10.95
CA GLU A 207 -22.01 2.44 -9.61
C GLU A 207 -23.24 2.01 -8.81
N LYS A 208 -23.01 1.47 -7.60
CA LYS A 208 -24.05 1.18 -6.61
C LYS A 208 -24.23 2.37 -5.67
N TRP A 209 -23.11 2.93 -5.22
CA TRP A 209 -23.05 4.13 -4.40
C TRP A 209 -21.66 4.75 -4.44
N ARG A 210 -21.56 6.00 -4.05
CA ARG A 210 -20.30 6.69 -3.75
C ARG A 210 -20.42 7.54 -2.49
N PHE A 211 -19.30 7.72 -1.78
CA PHE A 211 -19.21 8.50 -0.56
C PHE A 211 -18.12 9.55 -0.70
N LYS A 212 -18.45 10.82 -0.46
CA LYS A 212 -17.49 11.92 -0.49
C LYS A 212 -16.82 12.07 0.87
N THR A 213 -15.48 12.13 0.89
CA THR A 213 -14.65 12.48 2.06
C THR A 213 -14.45 13.99 2.16
N GLY A 214 -13.77 14.45 3.22
CA GLY A 214 -13.27 15.82 3.30
C GLY A 214 -12.20 16.11 2.24
N GLU A 215 -12.01 17.38 1.95
CA GLU A 215 -10.97 17.86 1.03
C GLU A 215 -10.53 19.27 1.37
N ASP A 216 -9.30 19.61 1.00
CA ASP A 216 -8.68 20.92 1.13
C ASP A 216 -8.19 21.35 -0.25
N HIS A 217 -8.75 22.43 -0.79
CA HIS A 217 -8.40 22.98 -2.11
C HIS A 217 -7.45 24.19 -2.03
N GLU A 218 -7.01 24.59 -0.84
CA GLU A 218 -6.07 25.70 -0.68
C GLU A 218 -4.65 25.23 -1.00
N ILE A 219 -4.19 24.17 -0.34
CA ILE A 219 -2.85 23.61 -0.54
C ILE A 219 -2.87 22.13 -0.94
N TYR A 220 -4.04 21.54 -1.14
CA TYR A 220 -4.23 20.15 -1.54
C TYR A 220 -3.51 19.12 -0.66
N ASN A 221 -3.33 19.45 0.62
CA ASN A 221 -2.67 18.59 1.58
C ASN A 221 -3.60 17.48 2.10
N GLN A 222 -4.90 17.75 2.14
CA GLN A 222 -5.91 16.82 2.67
C GLN A 222 -6.91 16.41 1.57
N VAL A 223 -6.40 15.98 0.40
CA VAL A 223 -7.20 15.54 -0.74
C VAL A 223 -6.86 14.11 -1.12
N GLY A 224 -7.89 13.32 -1.42
CA GLY A 224 -7.77 12.02 -2.04
C GLY A 224 -7.68 10.83 -1.08
N ILE A 225 -8.06 9.68 -1.63
CA ILE A 225 -8.05 8.38 -0.94
C ILE A 225 -6.96 7.51 -1.55
N GLN A 226 -5.81 7.40 -0.87
CA GLN A 226 -4.72 6.48 -1.22
C GLN A 226 -4.88 5.11 -0.55
N SER A 227 -5.54 5.07 0.60
CA SER A 227 -5.82 3.84 1.34
C SER A 227 -6.67 2.88 0.51
N SER A 228 -6.28 1.61 0.49
CA SER A 228 -7.13 0.56 -0.07
C SER A 228 -8.15 0.11 0.97
N ALA A 229 -9.39 -0.09 0.54
CA ALA A 229 -10.46 -0.52 1.42
C ALA A 229 -10.21 -1.92 1.98
N ALA A 230 -10.59 -2.14 3.25
CA ALA A 230 -10.78 -3.46 3.83
C ALA A 230 -12.28 -3.71 4.05
N VAL A 231 -12.74 -4.92 3.74
CA VAL A 231 -14.17 -5.27 3.85
C VAL A 231 -14.33 -6.44 4.83
N ALA A 232 -15.14 -6.24 5.85
CA ALA A 232 -15.47 -7.28 6.83
C ALA A 232 -16.84 -7.01 7.46
N ASP A 233 -17.57 -8.05 7.78
CA ASP A 233 -18.84 -8.00 8.54
C ASP A 233 -19.86 -6.99 7.97
N GLY A 234 -19.95 -6.88 6.64
CA GLY A 234 -20.86 -5.95 5.97
C GLY A 234 -20.43 -4.48 6.00
N MET A 235 -19.22 -4.20 6.43
CA MET A 235 -18.63 -2.86 6.51
C MET A 235 -17.45 -2.70 5.57
N VAL A 236 -17.25 -1.46 5.09
CA VAL A 236 -16.07 -1.02 4.33
C VAL A 236 -15.30 -0.03 5.18
N TYR A 237 -14.00 -0.28 5.33
CA TYR A 237 -13.10 0.57 6.11
C TYR A 237 -11.99 1.08 5.21
N PHE A 238 -11.71 2.38 5.25
CA PHE A 238 -10.59 2.98 4.51
C PHE A 238 -10.11 4.26 5.20
N GLY A 239 -8.85 4.54 5.05
CA GLY A 239 -8.26 5.81 5.48
C GLY A 239 -8.32 6.85 4.37
N CYS A 240 -8.17 8.11 4.75
CA CYS A 240 -8.16 9.24 3.84
C CYS A 240 -7.10 10.28 4.25
N ARG A 241 -6.66 11.10 3.32
CA ARG A 241 -5.76 12.23 3.59
C ARG A 241 -6.44 13.36 4.38
N ASP A 242 -7.76 13.41 4.43
CA ASP A 242 -8.51 14.33 5.30
C ASP A 242 -8.39 14.01 6.80
N SER A 243 -7.44 13.13 7.15
CA SER A 243 -7.12 12.71 8.51
C SER A 243 -8.12 11.74 9.15
N ASN A 244 -9.05 11.19 8.39
CA ASN A 244 -10.04 10.27 8.92
C ASN A 244 -9.79 8.82 8.47
N LEU A 245 -10.10 7.90 9.38
CA LEU A 245 -10.46 6.52 9.05
C LEU A 245 -11.99 6.44 9.03
N TYR A 246 -12.54 5.98 7.92
CA TYR A 246 -13.99 5.84 7.72
C TYR A 246 -14.46 4.41 7.84
N ALA A 247 -15.67 4.24 8.37
CA ALA A 247 -16.43 2.99 8.31
C ALA A 247 -17.80 3.25 7.69
N LEU A 248 -18.07 2.57 6.59
CA LEU A 248 -19.33 2.67 5.84
C LEU A 248 -20.04 1.32 5.81
N ASP A 249 -21.36 1.34 5.75
CA ASP A 249 -22.16 0.18 5.40
C ASP A 249 -21.84 -0.25 3.95
N ALA A 250 -21.40 -1.48 3.75
CA ALA A 250 -20.94 -1.96 2.44
C ALA A 250 -22.05 -1.99 1.38
N ARG A 251 -23.30 -2.14 1.79
CA ARG A 251 -24.45 -2.21 0.89
C ARG A 251 -24.98 -0.84 0.47
N THR A 252 -24.98 0.13 1.40
CA THR A 252 -25.63 1.43 1.21
C THR A 252 -24.67 2.60 1.04
N GLY A 253 -23.42 2.47 1.46
CA GLY A 253 -22.45 3.58 1.53
C GLY A 253 -22.71 4.55 2.69
N GLU A 254 -23.67 4.25 3.57
CA GLU A 254 -23.96 5.09 4.74
C GLU A 254 -22.77 5.09 5.71
N LYS A 255 -22.31 6.28 6.09
CA LYS A 255 -21.25 6.42 7.11
C LYS A 255 -21.78 6.00 8.47
N LYS A 256 -21.17 4.99 9.07
CA LYS A 256 -21.47 4.54 10.41
C LYS A 256 -20.68 5.33 11.46
N TRP A 257 -19.39 5.52 11.19
CA TRP A 257 -18.51 6.35 12.02
C TRP A 257 -17.28 6.83 11.23
N ALA A 258 -16.57 7.78 11.81
CA ALA A 258 -15.25 8.20 11.39
C ALA A 258 -14.35 8.45 12.59
N TYR A 259 -13.09 8.05 12.52
CA TYR A 259 -12.07 8.31 13.53
C TYR A 259 -11.11 9.37 13.01
N ASN A 260 -11.03 10.54 13.67
CA ASN A 260 -10.23 11.68 13.24
C ASN A 260 -8.84 11.71 13.88
N ASN A 261 -7.80 11.77 13.07
CA ASN A 261 -6.37 11.79 13.47
C ASN A 261 -5.78 13.20 13.55
N LYS A 262 -6.59 14.24 13.68
CA LYS A 262 -6.18 15.63 13.95
C LYS A 262 -5.09 16.16 13.01
N GLY A 263 -5.31 16.04 11.70
CA GLY A 263 -4.42 16.55 10.65
C GLY A 263 -3.42 15.54 10.09
N SER A 264 -3.25 14.37 10.68
CA SER A 264 -2.36 13.33 10.16
C SER A 264 -3.09 12.39 9.20
N TRP A 265 -2.53 12.16 8.02
CA TRP A 265 -3.12 11.31 6.99
C TRP A 265 -3.23 9.86 7.44
N VAL A 266 -4.30 9.20 7.01
CA VAL A 266 -4.47 7.74 7.10
C VAL A 266 -4.41 7.17 5.70
N ILE A 267 -3.20 6.96 5.19
CA ILE A 267 -2.97 6.43 3.83
C ILE A 267 -2.75 4.92 3.80
N VAL A 268 -2.51 4.32 4.96
CA VAL A 268 -2.41 2.87 5.09
C VAL A 268 -3.78 2.21 4.93
N SER A 269 -3.80 0.99 4.40
CA SER A 269 -5.00 0.18 4.37
C SER A 269 -5.18 -0.49 5.74
N PRO A 270 -6.36 -0.36 6.40
CA PRO A 270 -6.55 -0.92 7.72
C PRO A 270 -6.54 -2.45 7.70
N ALA A 271 -6.04 -3.10 8.77
CA ALA A 271 -6.22 -4.52 8.97
C ALA A 271 -7.45 -4.76 9.87
N VAL A 272 -8.20 -5.83 9.58
CA VAL A 272 -9.43 -6.17 10.29
C VAL A 272 -9.34 -7.58 10.82
N LYS A 273 -9.42 -7.75 12.14
CA LYS A 273 -9.43 -9.07 12.79
C LYS A 273 -10.26 -9.04 14.06
N ASP A 274 -11.12 -10.04 14.24
CA ASP A 274 -11.88 -10.29 15.46
C ASP A 274 -12.64 -9.04 15.98
N GLY A 275 -13.34 -8.33 15.08
CA GLY A 275 -14.09 -7.12 15.41
C GLY A 275 -13.24 -5.90 15.74
N LYS A 276 -11.95 -5.91 15.45
CA LYS A 276 -11.03 -4.80 15.69
C LYS A 276 -10.38 -4.35 14.37
N LEU A 277 -10.17 -3.04 14.28
CA LEU A 277 -9.42 -2.40 13.18
C LEU A 277 -8.08 -1.92 13.69
N TYR A 278 -7.05 -2.11 12.87
CA TYR A 278 -5.70 -1.70 13.14
C TYR A 278 -5.18 -0.86 11.98
N PHE A 279 -4.68 0.34 12.27
CA PHE A 279 -4.17 1.26 11.25
C PHE A 279 -3.08 2.16 11.82
N ALA A 280 -2.38 2.83 10.95
CA ALA A 280 -1.30 3.75 11.30
C ALA A 280 -1.47 5.08 10.57
N THR A 281 -0.75 6.09 11.03
CA THR A 281 -0.83 7.46 10.50
C THR A 281 0.52 7.92 9.98
N SER A 282 0.50 8.95 9.13
CA SER A 282 1.69 9.61 8.60
C SER A 282 2.41 10.42 9.70
N ASP A 283 2.25 11.73 9.69
CA ASP A 283 3.10 12.65 10.49
C ASP A 283 2.97 12.51 12.00
N SER A 284 1.78 12.15 12.49
CA SER A 284 1.61 11.87 13.92
C SER A 284 2.33 10.61 14.38
N ALA A 285 2.75 9.73 13.45
CA ALA A 285 3.42 8.45 13.73
C ALA A 285 2.68 7.60 14.78
N MET A 286 1.35 7.64 14.76
CA MET A 286 0.49 6.88 15.68
C MET A 286 0.04 5.58 15.03
N PHE A 287 0.09 4.51 15.79
CA PHE A 287 -0.58 3.26 15.51
C PHE A 287 -1.81 3.16 16.40
N HIS A 288 -2.94 2.78 15.83
CA HIS A 288 -4.23 2.69 16.53
C HIS A 288 -4.86 1.31 16.37
N ALA A 289 -5.51 0.86 17.43
CA ALA A 289 -6.48 -0.21 17.42
C ALA A 289 -7.83 0.35 17.87
N VAL A 290 -8.87 0.17 17.05
CA VAL A 290 -10.22 0.63 17.35
C VAL A 290 -11.23 -0.50 17.21
N ASP A 291 -12.34 -0.42 17.91
CA ASP A 291 -13.46 -1.32 17.74
C ASP A 291 -14.09 -1.12 16.35
N ALA A 292 -14.24 -2.17 15.58
CA ALA A 292 -14.66 -2.10 14.20
C ALA A 292 -16.12 -1.63 14.03
N LYS A 293 -16.97 -1.87 15.04
CA LYS A 293 -18.39 -1.50 15.00
C LYS A 293 -18.64 -0.05 15.40
N SER A 294 -17.89 0.45 16.39
CA SER A 294 -18.14 1.77 16.99
C SER A 294 -17.09 2.82 16.66
N GLY A 295 -15.89 2.42 16.21
CA GLY A 295 -14.74 3.31 16.04
C GLY A 295 -14.09 3.74 17.36
N ALA A 296 -14.52 3.20 18.52
CA ALA A 296 -13.92 3.52 19.79
C ALA A 296 -12.49 3.03 19.89
N GLU A 297 -11.56 3.88 20.34
CA GLU A 297 -10.16 3.50 20.54
C GLU A 297 -10.04 2.42 21.61
N ILE A 298 -9.33 1.35 21.30
CA ILE A 298 -8.99 0.26 22.23
C ILE A 298 -7.61 0.53 22.83
N PHE A 299 -6.62 0.82 21.97
CA PHE A 299 -5.31 1.29 22.40
C PHE A 299 -4.62 2.04 21.24
N SER A 300 -3.60 2.82 21.57
CA SER A 300 -2.71 3.44 20.60
C SER A 300 -1.26 3.36 21.05
N LEU A 301 -0.34 3.37 20.07
CA LEU A 301 1.09 3.37 20.30
C LEU A 301 1.70 4.53 19.51
N LYS A 302 2.49 5.36 20.20
CA LYS A 302 3.30 6.38 19.54
C LYS A 302 4.60 5.73 19.07
N LEU A 303 4.83 5.75 17.75
CA LEU A 303 6.10 5.40 17.14
C LEU A 303 6.90 6.67 16.84
N THR A 304 8.07 6.53 16.25
CA THR A 304 8.97 7.68 16.05
C THR A 304 8.87 8.28 14.65
N TRP A 305 8.53 7.48 13.65
CA TRP A 305 8.52 7.87 12.24
C TRP A 305 7.18 7.58 11.55
N PRO A 306 6.84 8.33 10.48
CA PRO A 306 5.65 8.09 9.66
C PRO A 306 5.52 6.66 9.18
N MET A 307 4.27 6.21 8.95
CA MET A 307 3.96 4.87 8.51
C MET A 307 3.09 4.93 7.25
N PHE A 308 3.63 4.40 6.14
CA PHE A 308 2.92 4.28 4.86
C PHE A 308 2.65 2.81 4.48
N ALA A 309 3.37 1.88 5.10
CA ALA A 309 3.10 0.46 4.97
C ALA A 309 1.84 0.06 5.74
N SER A 310 0.99 -0.74 5.13
CA SER A 310 -0.21 -1.26 5.78
C SER A 310 0.14 -2.41 6.74
N PRO A 311 -0.51 -2.50 7.91
CA PRO A 311 -0.23 -3.54 8.89
C PRO A 311 -0.64 -4.93 8.39
N ALA A 312 0.12 -5.96 8.80
CA ALA A 312 -0.19 -7.37 8.55
C ALA A 312 -0.39 -8.10 9.87
N ILE A 313 -1.36 -9.01 9.93
CA ILE A 313 -1.66 -9.78 11.14
C ILE A 313 -1.52 -11.27 10.87
N ALA A 314 -0.80 -11.98 11.75
CA ALA A 314 -0.79 -13.44 11.79
C ALA A 314 -0.76 -13.92 13.25
N GLY A 315 -1.64 -14.84 13.60
CA GLY A 315 -1.81 -15.26 14.99
C GLY A 315 -2.16 -14.08 15.91
N ASP A 316 -1.41 -13.93 16.98
CA ASP A 316 -1.56 -12.85 17.96
C ASP A 316 -0.63 -11.65 17.69
N PHE A 317 0.05 -11.62 16.56
CA PHE A 317 1.03 -10.58 16.23
C PHE A 317 0.59 -9.74 15.05
N LEU A 318 0.83 -8.43 15.16
CA LEU A 318 0.69 -7.48 14.08
C LEU A 318 2.07 -6.93 13.72
N TYR A 319 2.33 -6.82 12.42
CA TYR A 319 3.59 -6.33 11.86
C TYR A 319 3.36 -4.98 11.22
N GLN A 320 4.02 -3.95 11.76
CA GLN A 320 3.95 -2.57 11.27
C GLN A 320 5.33 -2.09 10.87
N ALA A 321 5.46 -1.63 9.63
CA ALA A 321 6.67 -1.02 9.12
C ALA A 321 6.56 0.52 9.09
N SER A 322 7.69 1.20 9.16
CA SER A 322 7.77 2.66 9.20
C SER A 322 8.97 3.22 8.42
N HIS A 323 8.97 4.53 8.26
CA HIS A 323 9.98 5.25 7.48
C HIS A 323 11.37 5.30 8.14
N ASP A 324 11.51 4.91 9.39
CA ASP A 324 12.81 4.68 10.02
C ASP A 324 13.51 3.38 9.53
N GLY A 325 12.92 2.70 8.55
CA GLY A 325 13.43 1.43 8.05
C GLY A 325 13.30 0.28 9.05
N LYS A 326 12.36 0.40 10.01
CA LYS A 326 12.10 -0.65 10.98
C LYS A 326 10.77 -1.36 10.71
N LEU A 327 10.77 -2.66 10.92
CA LEU A 327 9.57 -3.49 11.04
C LEU A 327 9.41 -3.89 12.51
N ARG A 328 8.23 -3.62 13.06
CA ARG A 328 7.90 -3.93 14.46
C ARG A 328 6.83 -4.99 14.54
N ALA A 329 7.02 -5.98 15.39
CA ALA A 329 5.96 -6.88 15.80
C ALA A 329 5.29 -6.35 17.06
N ILE A 330 3.99 -6.15 16.99
CA ILE A 330 3.14 -5.73 18.12
C ILE A 330 2.37 -6.96 18.58
N ASP A 331 2.55 -7.34 19.82
CA ASP A 331 1.76 -8.40 20.48
C ASP A 331 0.38 -7.82 20.82
N LEU A 332 -0.66 -8.34 20.19
CA LEU A 332 -2.04 -7.87 20.33
C LEU A 332 -2.67 -8.18 21.70
N LYS A 333 -2.11 -9.12 22.48
CA LYS A 333 -2.56 -9.45 23.84
C LYS A 333 -1.98 -8.47 24.84
N THR A 334 -0.67 -8.21 24.75
CA THR A 334 0.02 -7.29 25.67
C THR A 334 -0.04 -5.84 25.23
N GLN A 335 -0.41 -5.59 23.95
CA GLN A 335 -0.49 -4.27 23.32
C GLN A 335 0.86 -3.52 23.33
N LYS A 336 1.96 -4.28 23.21
CA LYS A 336 3.33 -3.77 23.23
C LYS A 336 4.13 -4.28 22.05
N THR A 337 5.19 -3.56 21.69
CA THR A 337 6.20 -4.07 20.75
C THR A 337 6.91 -5.26 21.37
N ALA A 338 6.82 -6.42 20.71
CA ALA A 338 7.50 -7.64 21.11
C ALA A 338 8.94 -7.66 20.63
N TRP A 339 9.19 -7.21 19.38
CA TRP A 339 10.51 -7.09 18.78
C TRP A 339 10.53 -6.07 17.64
N GLU A 340 11.74 -5.64 17.27
CA GLU A 340 11.99 -4.77 16.12
C GLU A 340 13.07 -5.39 15.22
N PHE A 341 12.89 -5.25 13.91
CA PHE A 341 13.90 -5.50 12.89
C PHE A 341 14.28 -4.17 12.24
N GLN A 342 15.54 -4.00 11.87
CA GLN A 342 16.04 -2.80 11.19
C GLN A 342 16.72 -3.18 9.88
N THR A 343 16.31 -2.52 8.76
CA THR A 343 16.91 -2.71 7.43
C THR A 343 18.38 -2.28 7.41
N GLU A 344 19.17 -2.75 6.44
CA GLU A 344 20.57 -2.35 6.31
C GLU A 344 20.73 -0.85 6.03
N GLY A 345 19.86 -0.30 5.14
CA GLY A 345 19.85 1.14 4.88
C GLY A 345 19.60 1.94 6.15
N SER A 346 18.70 1.47 7.00
CA SER A 346 18.41 2.12 8.28
C SER A 346 19.60 2.02 9.25
N GLN A 347 20.24 0.88 9.36
CA GLN A 347 21.43 0.71 10.21
C GLN A 347 22.56 1.67 9.83
N GLN A 348 22.70 1.95 8.53
CA GLN A 348 23.75 2.81 8.00
C GLN A 348 23.42 4.31 8.09
N ASN A 349 22.17 4.69 7.83
CA ASN A 349 21.82 6.07 7.52
C ASN A 349 20.86 6.74 8.51
N LEU A 350 20.10 5.99 9.31
CA LEU A 350 19.04 6.55 10.17
C LEU A 350 19.54 7.64 11.12
N ALA A 351 20.74 7.47 11.68
CA ALA A 351 21.32 8.43 12.63
C ALA A 351 21.51 9.84 12.04
N ALA A 352 21.80 9.95 10.74
CA ALA A 352 21.98 11.23 10.06
C ALA A 352 20.67 12.04 9.95
N PHE A 353 19.54 11.35 9.94
CA PHE A 353 18.20 11.91 9.78
C PHE A 353 17.33 11.85 11.05
N SER A 354 17.89 11.43 12.18
CA SER A 354 17.19 11.36 13.46
C SER A 354 17.69 12.40 14.45
N LYS A 355 16.78 12.88 15.29
CA LYS A 355 17.10 13.65 16.50
C LYS A 355 17.50 12.69 17.62
N PRO A 356 18.04 13.21 18.76
CA PRO A 356 18.41 12.35 19.90
C PRO A 356 17.26 11.53 20.48
N ASP A 357 16.02 11.99 20.34
CA ASP A 357 14.79 11.29 20.78
C ASP A 357 14.29 10.25 19.76
N GLY A 358 15.03 10.04 18.66
CA GLY A 358 14.69 9.12 17.58
C GLY A 358 13.67 9.64 16.58
N THR A 359 13.11 10.85 16.75
CA THR A 359 12.17 11.45 15.79
C THR A 359 12.88 12.00 14.55
N PRO A 360 12.16 12.20 13.41
CA PRO A 360 12.76 12.70 12.17
C PRO A 360 13.40 14.09 12.36
N LYS A 361 14.60 14.25 11.82
CA LYS A 361 15.29 15.54 11.66
C LYS A 361 15.06 16.05 10.23
N TYR A 362 13.84 16.49 9.93
CA TYR A 362 13.47 16.90 8.57
C TYR A 362 14.35 18.01 8.00
N ALA A 363 14.89 18.91 8.81
CA ALA A 363 15.85 19.92 8.37
C ALA A 363 17.16 19.35 7.80
N ALA A 364 17.48 18.07 8.01
CA ALA A 364 18.59 17.40 7.34
C ALA A 364 18.29 17.03 5.88
N ALA A 365 17.03 16.91 5.54
CA ALA A 365 16.56 16.55 4.20
C ALA A 365 15.98 17.75 3.44
N PHE A 366 15.13 18.55 4.08
CA PHE A 366 14.37 19.66 3.49
C PHE A 366 14.99 20.98 3.90
N THR A 367 15.28 21.86 2.93
CA THR A 367 15.89 23.18 3.19
C THR A 367 14.91 24.33 2.96
N GLU A 368 13.97 24.19 2.02
CA GLU A 368 13.00 25.22 1.61
C GLU A 368 11.69 24.55 1.20
N ASN A 369 10.59 25.32 1.17
CA ASN A 369 9.26 24.83 0.75
C ASN A 369 9.01 25.00 -0.75
N PHE A 370 10.03 24.86 -1.60
CA PHE A 370 9.86 24.75 -3.05
C PHE A 370 9.68 23.30 -3.42
N TYR A 371 8.85 23.05 -4.45
CA TYR A 371 8.57 21.68 -4.89
C TYR A 371 9.84 20.87 -5.21
N GLU A 372 10.80 21.45 -5.90
CA GLU A 372 12.07 20.78 -6.22
C GLU A 372 12.84 20.36 -4.96
N ASN A 373 12.92 21.25 -3.96
CA ASN A 373 13.54 20.94 -2.68
C ASN A 373 12.76 19.88 -1.88
N MET A 374 11.44 19.86 -2.00
CA MET A 374 10.60 18.83 -1.41
C MET A 374 10.91 17.46 -2.04
N VAL A 375 10.96 17.35 -3.38
CA VAL A 375 11.30 16.11 -4.09
C VAL A 375 12.72 15.64 -3.74
N ILE A 376 13.69 16.55 -3.70
CA ILE A 376 15.07 16.25 -3.31
C ILE A 376 15.13 15.75 -1.87
N GLY A 377 14.41 16.42 -0.94
CA GLY A 377 14.34 16.04 0.47
C GLY A 377 13.73 14.65 0.66
N VAL A 378 12.63 14.34 -0.01
CA VAL A 378 12.01 13.01 0.00
C VAL A 378 12.99 11.95 -0.51
N ASN A 379 13.70 12.21 -1.62
CA ASN A 379 14.70 11.29 -2.16
C ASN A 379 15.88 11.08 -1.21
N LYS A 380 16.33 12.12 -0.49
CA LYS A 380 17.38 11.97 0.55
C LYS A 380 16.91 11.05 1.68
N LEU A 381 15.65 11.18 2.11
CA LEU A 381 15.09 10.32 3.14
C LEU A 381 14.99 8.85 2.71
N TYR A 382 14.85 8.57 1.41
CA TYR A 382 14.81 7.19 0.91
C TYR A 382 16.13 6.43 1.22
N ALA A 383 17.25 7.12 1.35
CA ALA A 383 18.53 6.52 1.77
C ALA A 383 18.47 5.88 3.17
N VAL A 384 17.50 6.24 4.00
CA VAL A 384 17.26 5.59 5.31
C VAL A 384 16.83 4.12 5.13
N GLY A 385 16.48 3.67 3.91
CA GLY A 385 15.95 2.33 3.73
C GLY A 385 14.54 2.17 4.31
N MET A 386 13.71 3.19 4.10
CA MET A 386 12.31 3.21 4.52
C MET A 386 11.55 1.98 4.02
N ILE A 387 10.55 1.55 4.77
CA ILE A 387 9.69 0.44 4.36
C ILE A 387 8.31 0.98 3.99
N PHE A 388 8.03 1.03 2.67
CA PHE A 388 6.71 1.34 2.11
C PHE A 388 5.91 0.07 1.79
N SER A 389 6.62 -1.03 1.56
CA SER A 389 6.06 -2.35 1.31
C SER A 389 5.28 -2.84 2.53
N SER A 390 4.04 -3.25 2.34
CA SER A 390 3.29 -3.91 3.40
C SER A 390 3.82 -5.33 3.61
N PRO A 391 4.08 -5.75 4.86
CA PRO A 391 4.62 -7.07 5.13
C PRO A 391 3.61 -8.16 4.78
N VAL A 392 4.13 -9.31 4.37
CA VAL A 392 3.38 -10.53 4.09
C VAL A 392 3.92 -11.65 4.97
N VAL A 393 3.03 -12.36 5.65
CA VAL A 393 3.39 -13.48 6.51
C VAL A 393 3.04 -14.79 5.81
N ALA A 394 4.00 -15.70 5.69
CA ALA A 394 3.78 -17.05 5.19
C ALA A 394 4.53 -18.06 6.06
N GLY A 395 3.79 -18.88 6.80
CA GLY A 395 4.33 -19.74 7.84
C GLY A 395 4.97 -18.95 8.97
N ASP A 396 6.24 -19.19 9.21
CA ASP A 396 7.09 -18.55 10.21
C ASP A 396 8.03 -17.46 9.64
N VAL A 397 7.73 -16.97 8.43
CA VAL A 397 8.57 -16.00 7.72
C VAL A 397 7.76 -14.77 7.33
N ILE A 398 8.36 -13.60 7.52
CA ILE A 398 7.82 -12.31 7.08
C ILE A 398 8.64 -11.80 5.89
N TYR A 399 7.93 -11.43 4.83
CA TYR A 399 8.50 -10.91 3.60
C TYR A 399 8.09 -9.45 3.41
N PHE A 400 9.02 -8.57 3.07
CA PHE A 400 8.76 -7.15 2.78
C PHE A 400 9.88 -6.53 1.95
N GLY A 401 9.53 -5.55 1.15
CA GLY A 401 10.47 -4.73 0.39
C GLY A 401 10.92 -3.50 1.17
N SER A 402 12.07 -2.95 0.79
CA SER A 402 12.64 -1.74 1.40
C SER A 402 13.23 -0.81 0.34
N MET A 403 13.32 0.47 0.69
CA MET A 403 13.97 1.50 -0.12
C MET A 403 15.49 1.34 -0.21
N ASP A 404 16.11 0.41 0.53
CA ASP A 404 17.51 0.04 0.34
C ASP A 404 17.73 -0.94 -0.82
N GLY A 405 16.66 -1.23 -1.60
CA GLY A 405 16.71 -2.09 -2.77
C GLY A 405 16.55 -3.58 -2.47
N ASN A 406 16.29 -3.95 -1.24
CA ASN A 406 16.19 -5.36 -0.85
C ASN A 406 14.73 -5.80 -0.64
N LEU A 407 14.44 -7.04 -1.06
CA LEU A 407 13.37 -7.86 -0.54
C LEU A 407 13.94 -8.69 0.61
N TYR A 408 13.39 -8.53 1.79
CA TYR A 408 13.78 -9.26 3.00
C TYR A 408 12.85 -10.44 3.27
N ALA A 409 13.44 -11.55 3.76
CA ALA A 409 12.75 -12.63 4.45
C ALA A 409 13.37 -12.76 5.84
N ILE A 410 12.56 -12.60 6.87
CA ILE A 410 12.97 -12.64 8.28
C ILE A 410 12.10 -13.62 9.07
N ASN A 411 12.64 -14.22 10.09
CA ASN A 411 11.92 -15.15 10.96
C ASN A 411 12.36 -15.06 12.42
#